data_c142f5adde3655d90a06be19070b7ca0
#
_entry.id   c142f5adde3655d90a06be19070b7ca0
#
_cell.length_a   1.000
_cell.length_b   1.000
_cell.length_c   1.000
_cell.angle_alpha   90.00
_cell.angle_beta   90.00
_cell.angle_gamma   90.00
#
_symmetry.space_group_name_H-M   'P 1'
#
loop_
_entity.id
_entity.type
_entity.pdbx_description
1 polymer ?
#
loop_
_entity_poly.entity_id
_entity_poly.type
_entity_poly.pdbx_seq_one_letter_code
_entity_poly.pdbx_strand_id
1 'polypeptide(L)'
;KESKQLFEKLNYRMGVGYSLGNIGMVYANTGNKQQAEKNINAAIKILEDAQDYYPICVYLISMCDIYLEKGDRKTALDYALRSLQLALNYDLKAQISDANLKLSELYEQEGNQKLSLMYYKNHIAFRDSVNNIASVQKIADLRTDYEVSQKQIEVDLLNQQKRNQRIILVSMYIIFGLTVIILGTLYWYYRTISREKKRSESLLLNILPEETAKELKINGSVEAVQFDEVTVLFTDFVSFSKYAEHIKPNQLVKSIDFYFRKFDEITTKFGLEKIKTIGDSYMCACGLPAPDPSHAKHVILAAKEMIAFVNESLYANDGLNHFEVRIGVHTGPVIAGIVGIKKWQYDIWGDTVNIASRMESKSEPGRINISETTYSIINHQFQCEFRGEIEVKNRGSLKMYFVV
;
A
#
# COMPACT_ATOMS: atom_id res chain seq x y z
N LYS A 1 72.64 1.72 18.29
CA LYS A 1 73.38 0.45 18.46
C LYS A 1 72.49 -0.73 18.09
N GLU A 2 71.26 -0.74 18.51
CA GLU A 2 70.28 -1.78 18.19
C GLU A 2 70.05 -1.95 16.69
N SER A 3 69.87 -0.82 15.94
CA SER A 3 69.74 -0.84 14.48
C SER A 3 70.91 -1.51 13.78
N LYS A 4 72.16 -1.26 14.25
CA LYS A 4 73.35 -1.91 13.71
C LYS A 4 73.31 -3.43 13.86
N GLN A 5 72.97 -3.89 15.06
CA GLN A 5 72.83 -5.35 15.36
C GLN A 5 71.74 -6.00 14.52
N LEU A 6 70.64 -5.29 14.27
CA LEU A 6 69.53 -5.75 13.43
C LEU A 6 69.99 -5.87 11.98
N PHE A 7 70.69 -4.85 11.44
CA PHE A 7 71.19 -4.90 10.06
C PHE A 7 72.30 -5.94 9.87
N GLU A 8 73.12 -6.20 10.88
CA GLU A 8 74.10 -7.28 10.88
C GLU A 8 73.42 -8.67 10.80
N LYS A 9 72.34 -8.88 11.60
CA LYS A 9 71.56 -10.10 11.54
C LYS A 9 70.86 -10.32 10.19
N LEU A 10 70.40 -9.23 9.59
CA LEU A 10 69.77 -9.23 8.27
C LEU A 10 70.78 -9.28 7.09
N ASN A 11 72.04 -9.29 7.35
CA ASN A 11 73.13 -9.28 6.36
C ASN A 11 73.04 -8.06 5.43
N TYR A 12 72.41 -6.95 5.91
CA TYR A 12 72.23 -5.73 5.14
C TYR A 12 73.40 -4.73 5.34
N ARG A 13 74.49 -4.94 4.55
CA ARG A 13 75.77 -4.20 4.69
C ARG A 13 75.59 -2.68 4.64
N MET A 14 74.76 -2.13 3.73
CA MET A 14 74.53 -0.70 3.61
C MET A 14 73.92 -0.14 4.91
N GLY A 15 72.91 -0.79 5.51
CA GLY A 15 72.33 -0.37 6.78
C GLY A 15 73.36 -0.40 7.93
N VAL A 16 74.31 -1.32 7.90
CA VAL A 16 75.44 -1.35 8.85
C VAL A 16 76.32 -0.11 8.65
N GLY A 17 76.62 0.30 7.40
CA GLY A 17 77.38 1.48 7.06
C GLY A 17 76.73 2.77 7.58
N TYR A 18 75.42 2.98 7.31
CA TYR A 18 74.67 4.11 7.86
C TYR A 18 74.66 4.14 9.39
N SER A 19 74.48 2.96 10.00
CA SER A 19 74.47 2.88 11.47
C SER A 19 75.79 3.24 12.09
N LEU A 20 76.93 2.77 11.50
CA LEU A 20 78.27 3.13 11.95
C LEU A 20 78.57 4.61 11.77
N GLY A 21 78.23 5.19 10.63
CA GLY A 21 78.45 6.62 10.36
C GLY A 21 77.70 7.50 11.36
N ASN A 22 76.39 7.21 11.57
CA ASN A 22 75.60 7.96 12.53
C ASN A 22 76.09 7.79 13.98
N ILE A 23 76.55 6.57 14.38
CA ILE A 23 77.19 6.38 15.68
C ILE A 23 78.49 7.18 15.77
N GLY A 24 79.27 7.21 14.72
CA GLY A 24 80.48 8.00 14.64
C GLY A 24 80.25 9.50 14.79
N MET A 25 79.21 10.04 14.12
CA MET A 25 78.80 11.43 14.27
C MET A 25 78.36 11.76 15.72
N VAL A 26 77.62 10.85 16.34
CA VAL A 26 77.26 11.02 17.78
C VAL A 26 78.51 11.07 18.66
N TYR A 27 79.50 10.18 18.38
CA TYR A 27 80.75 10.21 19.14
C TYR A 27 81.56 11.47 18.85
N ALA A 28 81.53 12.02 17.66
CA ALA A 28 82.12 13.30 17.37
C ALA A 28 81.50 14.43 18.20
N ASN A 29 80.19 14.51 18.21
CA ASN A 29 79.46 15.54 18.97
C ASN A 29 79.62 15.38 20.47
N THR A 30 79.90 14.21 20.97
CA THR A 30 80.15 13.94 22.40
C THR A 30 81.61 14.00 22.82
N GLY A 31 82.51 14.43 21.91
CA GLY A 31 83.96 14.65 22.19
C GLY A 31 84.83 13.38 22.12
N ASN A 32 84.25 12.20 21.86
CA ASN A 32 85.02 10.96 21.75
C ASN A 32 85.59 10.78 20.33
N LYS A 33 86.57 11.58 20.00
CA LYS A 33 87.18 11.72 18.67
C LYS A 33 87.73 10.38 18.11
N GLN A 34 88.35 9.53 18.98
CA GLN A 34 88.92 8.29 18.55
C GLN A 34 87.87 7.26 18.11
N GLN A 35 86.75 7.17 18.87
CA GLN A 35 85.63 6.29 18.46
C GLN A 35 84.86 6.83 17.28
N ALA A 36 84.73 8.19 17.14
CA ALA A 36 84.15 8.83 16.00
C ALA A 36 84.90 8.49 14.72
N GLU A 37 86.20 8.70 14.69
CA GLU A 37 87.07 8.43 13.54
C GLU A 37 87.01 6.95 13.13
N LYS A 38 87.09 6.00 14.10
CA LYS A 38 87.00 4.57 13.85
C LYS A 38 85.70 4.18 13.18
N ASN A 39 84.57 4.66 13.72
CA ASN A 39 83.25 4.31 13.21
C ASN A 39 82.95 4.96 11.86
N ILE A 40 83.33 6.25 11.66
CA ILE A 40 83.14 6.99 10.40
C ILE A 40 83.95 6.31 9.28
N ASN A 41 85.22 6.01 9.50
CA ASN A 41 86.07 5.35 8.51
C ASN A 41 85.55 3.96 8.13
N ALA A 42 85.07 3.20 9.08
CA ALA A 42 84.40 1.95 8.79
C ALA A 42 83.13 2.07 7.99
N ALA A 43 82.34 3.14 8.25
CA ALA A 43 81.14 3.45 7.51
C ALA A 43 81.45 3.85 6.07
N ILE A 44 82.42 4.76 5.88
CA ILE A 44 82.86 5.22 4.54
C ILE A 44 83.26 4.02 3.68
N LYS A 45 84.09 3.13 4.22
CA LYS A 45 84.54 1.94 3.49
C LYS A 45 83.36 1.06 3.04
N ILE A 46 82.40 0.83 3.89
CA ILE A 46 81.22 -0.01 3.54
C ILE A 46 80.39 0.67 2.47
N LEU A 47 80.20 1.98 2.57
CA LEU A 47 79.36 2.77 1.65
C LEU A 47 80.05 3.01 0.30
N GLU A 48 81.39 3.10 0.27
CA GLU A 48 82.18 3.12 -0.98
C GLU A 48 81.95 1.79 -1.75
N ASP A 49 82.05 0.63 -1.05
CA ASP A 49 81.77 -0.67 -1.65
C ASP A 49 80.32 -0.75 -2.20
N ALA A 50 79.37 -0.03 -1.56
CA ALA A 50 77.98 0.04 -1.95
C ALA A 50 77.67 1.11 -2.98
N GLN A 51 78.62 1.95 -3.35
CA GLN A 51 78.49 3.10 -4.25
C GLN A 51 77.45 4.17 -3.79
N ASP A 52 77.24 4.28 -2.47
CA ASP A 52 76.34 5.28 -1.89
C ASP A 52 77.15 6.48 -1.35
N TYR A 53 77.23 7.47 -2.20
CA TYR A 53 78.15 8.61 -1.97
C TYR A 53 77.55 9.75 -1.16
N TYR A 54 76.23 9.83 -1.11
CA TYR A 54 75.55 10.88 -0.36
C TYR A 54 75.94 10.90 1.13
N PRO A 55 75.83 9.82 1.90
CA PRO A 55 76.23 9.80 3.31
C PRO A 55 77.76 9.94 3.47
N ILE A 56 78.54 9.48 2.48
CA ILE A 56 80.00 9.64 2.54
C ILE A 56 80.38 11.12 2.59
N CYS A 57 79.76 11.98 1.77
CA CYS A 57 80.02 13.43 1.79
C CYS A 57 79.75 14.02 3.18
N VAL A 58 78.63 13.66 3.79
CA VAL A 58 78.24 14.11 5.15
C VAL A 58 79.29 13.63 6.18
N TYR A 59 79.75 12.40 6.08
CA TYR A 59 80.73 11.83 7.02
C TYR A 59 82.12 12.42 6.83
N LEU A 60 82.52 12.80 5.61
CA LEU A 60 83.76 13.49 5.34
C LEU A 60 83.77 14.92 5.96
N ILE A 61 82.65 15.62 5.94
CA ILE A 61 82.54 16.91 6.64
C ILE A 61 82.65 16.75 8.15
N SER A 62 82.03 15.71 8.72
CA SER A 62 82.20 15.36 10.13
C SER A 62 83.65 15.00 10.48
N MET A 63 84.37 14.32 9.58
CA MET A 63 85.83 14.10 9.76
C MET A 63 86.64 15.38 9.70
N CYS A 64 86.33 16.31 8.83
CA CYS A 64 86.89 17.64 8.78
C CYS A 64 86.76 18.35 10.13
N ASP A 65 85.57 18.34 10.73
CA ASP A 65 85.31 18.94 12.06
C ASP A 65 86.17 18.30 13.15
N ILE A 66 86.23 16.94 13.18
CA ILE A 66 87.07 16.20 14.12
C ILE A 66 88.56 16.63 14.04
N TYR A 67 89.08 16.77 12.83
CA TYR A 67 90.49 17.12 12.64
C TYR A 67 90.74 18.59 12.92
N LEU A 68 89.78 19.47 12.64
CA LEU A 68 89.88 20.88 13.06
C LEU A 68 89.99 20.96 14.61
N GLU A 69 89.17 20.26 15.35
CA GLU A 69 89.22 20.25 16.81
C GLU A 69 90.50 19.56 17.36
N LYS A 70 91.18 18.70 16.55
CA LYS A 70 92.48 18.15 16.86
C LYS A 70 93.63 19.12 16.57
N GLY A 71 93.39 20.27 15.92
CA GLY A 71 94.37 21.22 15.47
C GLY A 71 95.05 20.85 14.19
N ASP A 72 94.68 19.73 13.54
CA ASP A 72 95.26 19.28 12.27
C ASP A 72 94.44 19.88 11.06
N ARG A 73 94.71 21.10 10.78
CA ARG A 73 94.04 21.82 9.71
C ARG A 73 94.28 21.31 8.31
N LYS A 74 95.45 20.73 8.08
CA LYS A 74 95.82 20.17 6.77
C LYS A 74 94.92 18.97 6.44
N THR A 75 94.84 18.06 7.36
CA THR A 75 93.94 16.85 7.23
C THR A 75 92.46 17.25 7.18
N ALA A 76 92.05 18.29 7.93
CA ALA A 76 90.70 18.81 7.86
C ALA A 76 90.37 19.36 6.48
N LEU A 77 91.26 20.14 5.88
CA LEU A 77 91.13 20.70 4.52
C LEU A 77 91.00 19.57 3.48
N ASP A 78 91.83 18.53 3.58
CA ASP A 78 91.80 17.37 2.68
C ASP A 78 90.46 16.64 2.74
N TYR A 79 89.84 16.48 3.91
CA TYR A 79 88.49 15.88 4.05
C TYR A 79 87.41 16.72 3.46
N ALA A 80 87.45 18.07 3.63
CA ALA A 80 86.48 18.99 3.04
C ALA A 80 86.58 19.02 1.51
N LEU A 81 87.78 19.03 0.97
CA LEU A 81 88.07 19.01 -0.49
C LEU A 81 87.60 17.67 -1.09
N ARG A 82 87.85 16.53 -0.41
CA ARG A 82 87.41 15.24 -0.83
C ARG A 82 85.86 15.19 -0.83
N SER A 83 85.21 15.75 0.17
CA SER A 83 83.73 15.83 0.20
C SER A 83 83.21 16.63 -0.99
N LEU A 84 83.81 17.81 -1.28
CA LEU A 84 83.41 18.62 -2.41
C LEU A 84 83.58 17.88 -3.73
N GLN A 85 84.77 17.27 -3.94
CA GLN A 85 85.05 16.56 -5.18
C GLN A 85 84.06 15.39 -5.41
N LEU A 86 83.78 14.63 -4.35
CA LEU A 86 82.83 13.51 -4.40
C LEU A 86 81.39 14.04 -4.71
N ALA A 87 80.98 15.11 -4.04
CA ALA A 87 79.68 15.73 -4.26
C ALA A 87 79.54 16.26 -5.69
N LEU A 88 80.59 16.88 -6.25
CA LEU A 88 80.58 17.33 -7.64
C LEU A 88 80.49 16.17 -8.64
N ASN A 89 81.24 15.07 -8.41
CA ASN A 89 81.24 13.93 -9.30
C ASN A 89 79.86 13.22 -9.42
N TYR A 90 79.04 13.34 -8.39
CA TYR A 90 77.73 12.69 -8.31
C TYR A 90 76.57 13.70 -8.29
N ASP A 91 76.79 14.96 -8.65
CA ASP A 91 75.81 16.09 -8.72
C ASP A 91 74.95 16.18 -7.44
N LEU A 92 75.56 16.04 -6.28
CA LEU A 92 74.91 16.09 -4.97
C LEU A 92 74.84 17.55 -4.51
N LYS A 93 73.89 18.35 -5.03
CA LYS A 93 73.82 19.82 -4.89
C LYS A 93 73.82 20.30 -3.44
N ALA A 94 73.14 19.63 -2.55
CA ALA A 94 73.10 19.96 -1.12
C ALA A 94 74.50 19.76 -0.49
N GLN A 95 75.19 18.65 -0.78
CA GLN A 95 76.51 18.34 -0.29
C GLN A 95 77.58 19.22 -0.90
N ILE A 96 77.40 19.63 -2.18
CA ILE A 96 78.29 20.68 -2.81
C ILE A 96 78.13 21.97 -2.00
N SER A 97 76.90 22.40 -1.66
CA SER A 97 76.66 23.59 -0.84
C SER A 97 77.35 23.51 0.52
N ASP A 98 77.16 22.38 1.23
CA ASP A 98 77.72 22.19 2.58
C ASP A 98 79.27 22.15 2.57
N ALA A 99 79.85 21.42 1.64
CA ALA A 99 81.29 21.32 1.51
C ALA A 99 81.94 22.70 1.15
N ASN A 100 81.28 23.49 0.27
CA ASN A 100 81.73 24.87 -0.05
C ASN A 100 81.64 25.76 1.19
N LEU A 101 80.55 25.67 2.00
CA LEU A 101 80.45 26.41 3.25
C LEU A 101 81.63 26.07 4.18
N LYS A 102 81.89 24.79 4.37
CA LYS A 102 82.99 24.31 5.23
C LYS A 102 84.32 24.77 4.74
N LEU A 103 84.61 24.73 3.46
CA LEU A 103 85.83 25.24 2.85
C LEU A 103 85.96 26.77 3.02
N SER A 104 84.88 27.55 2.88
CA SER A 104 84.86 29.00 3.14
C SER A 104 85.28 29.29 4.60
N GLU A 105 84.71 28.56 5.57
CA GLU A 105 85.05 28.71 6.98
C GLU A 105 86.55 28.41 7.25
N LEU A 106 87.07 27.34 6.64
CA LEU A 106 88.45 26.90 6.78
C LEU A 106 89.44 27.99 6.23
N TYR A 107 89.19 28.54 5.03
CA TYR A 107 90.02 29.56 4.43
C TYR A 107 89.85 30.89 5.13
N GLU A 108 88.74 31.23 5.70
CA GLU A 108 88.55 32.39 6.55
C GLU A 108 89.47 32.33 7.78
N GLN A 109 89.46 31.16 8.49
CA GLN A 109 90.39 30.96 9.62
C GLN A 109 91.87 30.99 9.26
N GLU A 110 92.23 30.73 8.00
CA GLU A 110 93.59 30.88 7.48
C GLU A 110 93.91 32.26 7.08
N GLY A 111 92.94 33.21 7.11
CA GLY A 111 93.11 34.59 6.63
C GLY A 111 93.09 34.71 5.11
N ASN A 112 92.79 33.68 4.38
CA ASN A 112 92.72 33.70 2.92
C ASN A 112 91.29 34.12 2.46
N GLN A 113 91.05 35.42 2.56
CA GLN A 113 89.72 36.00 2.26
C GLN A 113 89.32 35.77 0.78
N LYS A 114 90.27 35.67 -0.16
CA LYS A 114 89.93 35.43 -1.57
C LYS A 114 89.31 34.04 -1.78
N LEU A 115 89.88 32.99 -1.24
CA LEU A 115 89.36 31.65 -1.33
C LEU A 115 88.09 31.48 -0.51
N SER A 116 88.06 32.04 0.70
CA SER A 116 86.85 32.06 1.52
C SER A 116 85.67 32.65 0.78
N LEU A 117 85.81 33.83 0.16
CA LEU A 117 84.72 34.43 -0.60
C LEU A 117 84.31 33.63 -1.82
N MET A 118 85.29 33.00 -2.51
CA MET A 118 85.02 32.18 -3.68
C MET A 118 84.13 30.96 -3.27
N TYR A 119 84.50 30.21 -2.24
CA TYR A 119 83.74 29.10 -1.75
C TYR A 119 82.42 29.53 -1.18
N TYR A 120 82.33 30.70 -0.50
CA TYR A 120 81.09 31.22 0.00
C TYR A 120 80.08 31.48 -1.13
N LYS A 121 80.54 32.11 -2.20
CA LYS A 121 79.71 32.37 -3.40
C LYS A 121 79.16 31.09 -4.01
N ASN A 122 80.02 30.05 -4.08
CA ASN A 122 79.59 28.73 -4.55
C ASN A 122 78.55 28.11 -3.64
N HIS A 123 78.76 28.18 -2.31
CA HIS A 123 77.76 27.73 -1.34
C HIS A 123 76.37 28.38 -1.60
N ILE A 124 76.34 29.76 -1.71
CA ILE A 124 75.08 30.46 -1.98
C ILE A 124 74.43 30.01 -3.28
N ALA A 125 75.18 29.85 -4.34
CA ALA A 125 74.64 29.47 -5.65
C ALA A 125 74.03 28.09 -5.63
N PHE A 126 74.63 27.07 -4.96
CA PHE A 126 74.11 25.75 -4.85
C PHE A 126 72.94 25.65 -3.83
N ARG A 127 73.03 26.34 -2.69
CA ARG A 127 71.97 26.47 -1.72
C ARG A 127 70.70 27.01 -2.31
N ASP A 128 70.79 28.12 -3.05
CA ASP A 128 69.64 28.75 -3.67
C ASP A 128 69.05 27.90 -4.78
N SER A 129 69.86 27.13 -5.49
CA SER A 129 69.40 26.14 -6.47
C SER A 129 68.56 25.01 -5.81
N VAL A 130 69.02 24.49 -4.65
CA VAL A 130 68.28 23.46 -3.90
C VAL A 130 66.97 24.01 -3.35
N ASN A 131 67.00 25.21 -2.73
CA ASN A 131 65.82 25.83 -2.16
C ASN A 131 64.78 26.21 -3.24
N ASN A 132 65.23 26.61 -4.42
CA ASN A 132 64.32 26.90 -5.54
C ASN A 132 63.59 25.64 -6.03
N ILE A 133 64.31 24.52 -6.19
CA ILE A 133 63.72 23.21 -6.55
C ILE A 133 62.72 22.77 -5.48
N ALA A 134 63.07 22.86 -4.22
CA ALA A 134 62.18 22.46 -3.11
C ALA A 134 60.90 23.32 -3.06
N SER A 135 61.04 24.64 -3.36
CA SER A 135 59.89 25.56 -3.42
C SER A 135 58.96 25.24 -4.59
N VAL A 136 59.49 24.95 -5.76
CA VAL A 136 58.70 24.54 -6.94
C VAL A 136 57.99 23.23 -6.66
N GLN A 137 58.64 22.24 -6.05
CA GLN A 137 58.05 20.97 -5.66
C GLN A 137 56.87 21.20 -4.68
N LYS A 138 57.08 22.02 -3.65
CA LYS A 138 56.06 22.34 -2.66
C LYS A 138 54.82 23.03 -3.27
N ILE A 139 55.03 23.92 -4.24
CA ILE A 139 53.93 24.58 -4.97
C ILE A 139 53.17 23.55 -5.82
N ALA A 140 53.87 22.61 -6.49
CA ALA A 140 53.26 21.55 -7.26
C ALA A 140 52.44 20.63 -6.38
N ASP A 141 52.95 20.21 -5.22
CA ASP A 141 52.26 19.36 -4.26
C ASP A 141 50.98 20.05 -3.73
N LEU A 142 51.10 21.32 -3.29
CA LEU A 142 49.97 22.12 -2.82
C LEU A 142 48.88 22.28 -3.89
N ARG A 143 49.28 22.46 -5.14
CA ARG A 143 48.35 22.55 -6.26
C ARG A 143 47.63 21.25 -6.49
N THR A 144 48.36 20.14 -6.45
CA THR A 144 47.78 18.79 -6.60
C THR A 144 46.78 18.50 -5.47
N ASP A 145 47.13 18.80 -4.22
CA ASP A 145 46.26 18.63 -3.08
C ASP A 145 44.98 19.48 -3.18
N TYR A 146 45.12 20.71 -3.66
CA TYR A 146 43.97 21.59 -3.90
C TYR A 146 43.05 21.03 -5.00
N GLU A 147 43.61 20.60 -6.15
CA GLU A 147 42.82 20.01 -7.24
C GLU A 147 42.10 18.73 -6.81
N VAL A 148 42.79 17.85 -6.06
CA VAL A 148 42.21 16.61 -5.50
C VAL A 148 41.07 16.97 -4.53
N SER A 149 41.29 17.93 -3.64
CA SER A 149 40.28 18.36 -2.66
C SER A 149 39.03 18.92 -3.37
N GLN A 150 39.23 19.76 -4.40
CA GLN A 150 38.10 20.30 -5.19
C GLN A 150 37.28 19.17 -5.89
N LYS A 151 37.99 18.20 -6.48
CA LYS A 151 37.35 17.04 -7.10
C LYS A 151 36.59 16.18 -6.09
N GLN A 152 37.15 16.01 -4.90
CA GLN A 152 36.48 15.25 -3.82
C GLN A 152 35.18 15.95 -3.42
N ILE A 153 35.18 17.28 -3.25
CA ILE A 153 33.96 18.05 -2.93
C ILE A 153 32.91 17.89 -4.04
N GLU A 154 33.31 17.94 -5.30
CA GLU A 154 32.42 17.76 -6.45
C GLU A 154 31.78 16.36 -6.44
N VAL A 155 32.58 15.30 -6.18
CA VAL A 155 32.12 13.93 -6.08
C VAL A 155 31.14 13.74 -4.93
N ASP A 156 31.42 14.33 -3.77
CA ASP A 156 30.56 14.24 -2.60
C ASP A 156 29.21 14.95 -2.85
N LEU A 157 29.23 16.11 -3.49
CA LEU A 157 28.02 16.83 -3.89
C LEU A 157 27.15 15.99 -4.86
N LEU A 158 27.78 15.40 -5.89
CA LEU A 158 27.09 14.53 -6.84
C LEU A 158 26.50 13.29 -6.17
N ASN A 159 27.22 12.69 -5.23
CA ASN A 159 26.74 11.54 -4.47
C ASN A 159 25.54 11.93 -3.58
N GLN A 160 25.60 13.10 -2.96
CA GLN A 160 24.48 13.64 -2.17
C GLN A 160 23.24 13.89 -3.05
N GLN A 161 23.42 14.49 -4.23
CA GLN A 161 22.34 14.69 -5.19
C GLN A 161 21.69 13.35 -5.63
N LYS A 162 22.51 12.35 -5.99
CA LYS A 162 22.02 11.01 -6.35
C LYS A 162 21.27 10.34 -5.20
N ARG A 163 21.77 10.48 -3.99
CA ARG A 163 21.09 9.95 -2.78
C ARG A 163 19.72 10.61 -2.58
N ASN A 164 19.65 11.93 -2.69
CA ASN A 164 18.41 12.67 -2.57
C ASN A 164 17.40 12.29 -3.67
N GLN A 165 17.84 12.18 -4.92
CA GLN A 165 17.00 11.72 -6.02
C GLN A 165 16.44 10.30 -5.77
N ARG A 166 17.27 9.38 -5.26
CA ARG A 166 16.82 8.03 -4.91
C ARG A 166 15.78 8.04 -3.80
N ILE A 167 15.97 8.87 -2.76
CA ILE A 167 15.00 9.02 -1.67
C ILE A 167 13.66 9.53 -2.20
N ILE A 168 13.68 10.57 -3.05
CA ILE A 168 12.47 11.12 -3.66
C ILE A 168 11.75 10.06 -4.50
N LEU A 169 12.47 9.32 -5.35
CA LEU A 169 11.87 8.26 -6.17
C LEU A 169 11.23 7.16 -5.31
N VAL A 170 11.93 6.70 -4.28
CA VAL A 170 11.39 5.68 -3.36
C VAL A 170 10.14 6.20 -2.64
N SER A 171 10.18 7.47 -2.17
CA SER A 171 9.02 8.10 -1.52
C SER A 171 7.82 8.21 -2.48
N MET A 172 8.06 8.56 -3.74
CA MET A 172 7.00 8.60 -4.76
C MET A 172 6.37 7.22 -4.99
N TYR A 173 7.17 6.15 -5.07
CA TYR A 173 6.64 4.78 -5.21
C TYR A 173 5.83 4.34 -3.99
N ILE A 174 6.27 4.70 -2.79
CA ILE A 174 5.52 4.40 -1.55
C ILE A 174 4.18 5.15 -1.56
N ILE A 175 4.17 6.44 -1.86
CA ILE A 175 2.95 7.25 -1.94
C ILE A 175 2.01 6.69 -3.01
N PHE A 176 2.53 6.35 -4.19
CA PHE A 176 1.74 5.73 -5.25
C PHE A 176 1.12 4.40 -4.80
N GLY A 177 1.91 3.52 -4.18
CA GLY A 177 1.41 2.26 -3.62
C GLY A 177 0.30 2.44 -2.59
N LEU A 178 0.48 3.38 -1.65
CA LEU A 178 -0.53 3.73 -0.66
C LEU A 178 -1.81 4.27 -1.31
N THR A 179 -1.66 5.13 -2.32
CA THR A 179 -2.82 5.69 -3.06
C THR A 179 -3.62 4.58 -3.74
N VAL A 180 -2.95 3.61 -4.39
CA VAL A 180 -3.61 2.46 -5.03
C VAL A 180 -4.35 1.61 -4.00
N ILE A 181 -3.76 1.37 -2.83
CA ILE A 181 -4.40 0.61 -1.74
C ILE A 181 -5.65 1.35 -1.24
N ILE A 182 -5.57 2.67 -1.01
CA ILE A 182 -6.70 3.49 -0.57
C ILE A 182 -7.82 3.45 -1.62
N LEU A 183 -7.51 3.64 -2.89
CA LEU A 183 -8.50 3.58 -3.96
C LEU A 183 -9.15 2.19 -4.06
N GLY A 184 -8.35 1.13 -3.92
CA GLY A 184 -8.83 -0.26 -3.90
C GLY A 184 -9.79 -0.53 -2.73
N THR A 185 -9.45 -0.07 -1.52
CA THR A 185 -10.30 -0.21 -0.33
C THR A 185 -11.58 0.61 -0.45
N LEU A 186 -11.51 1.83 -0.94
CA LEU A 186 -12.69 2.68 -1.20
C LEU A 186 -13.61 2.06 -2.26
N TYR A 187 -13.06 1.53 -3.35
CA TYR A 187 -13.84 0.83 -4.37
C TYR A 187 -14.54 -0.40 -3.81
N TRP A 188 -13.84 -1.22 -3.04
CA TRP A 188 -14.41 -2.40 -2.41
C TRP A 188 -15.51 -2.05 -1.41
N TYR A 189 -15.29 -1.02 -0.58
CA TYR A 189 -16.26 -0.49 0.38
C TYR A 189 -17.52 0.04 -0.32
N TYR A 190 -17.34 0.86 -1.37
CA TYR A 190 -18.46 1.36 -2.18
C TYR A 190 -19.28 0.21 -2.80
N ARG A 191 -18.60 -0.78 -3.35
CA ARG A 191 -19.26 -1.95 -3.96
C ARG A 191 -20.03 -2.78 -2.93
N THR A 192 -19.49 -2.93 -1.72
CA THR A 192 -20.16 -3.65 -0.63
C THR A 192 -21.42 -2.90 -0.17
N ILE A 193 -21.31 -1.59 0.09
CA ILE A 193 -22.47 -0.77 0.47
C ILE A 193 -23.54 -0.80 -0.62
N SER A 194 -23.17 -0.65 -1.89
CA SER A 194 -24.15 -0.71 -2.99
C SER A 194 -24.87 -2.06 -3.06
N ARG A 195 -24.19 -3.16 -2.78
CA ARG A 195 -24.82 -4.49 -2.73
C ARG A 195 -25.78 -4.61 -1.56
N GLU A 196 -25.37 -4.20 -0.36
CA GLU A 196 -26.20 -4.26 0.83
C GLU A 196 -27.43 -3.35 0.68
N LYS A 197 -27.27 -2.15 0.11
CA LYS A 197 -28.37 -1.24 -0.17
C LYS A 197 -29.39 -1.88 -1.12
N LYS A 198 -28.94 -2.46 -2.24
CA LYS A 198 -29.82 -3.16 -3.18
C LYS A 198 -30.56 -4.34 -2.54
N ARG A 199 -29.83 -5.14 -1.72
CA ARG A 199 -30.40 -6.27 -1.00
C ARG A 199 -31.46 -5.82 0.01
N SER A 200 -31.17 -4.79 0.79
CA SER A 200 -32.12 -4.21 1.73
C SER A 200 -33.36 -3.66 1.02
N GLU A 201 -33.16 -3.02 -0.12
CA GLU A 201 -34.25 -2.49 -0.95
C GLU A 201 -35.13 -3.59 -1.52
N SER A 202 -34.52 -4.65 -2.07
CA SER A 202 -35.28 -5.83 -2.55
C SER A 202 -36.07 -6.51 -1.43
N LEU A 203 -35.49 -6.63 -0.23
CA LEU A 203 -36.23 -7.21 0.92
C LEU A 203 -37.40 -6.34 1.34
N LEU A 204 -37.27 -5.03 1.30
CA LEU A 204 -38.36 -4.13 1.64
C LEU A 204 -39.52 -4.19 0.61
N LEU A 205 -39.17 -4.26 -0.68
CA LEU A 205 -40.13 -4.39 -1.77
C LEU A 205 -40.85 -5.75 -1.80
N ASN A 206 -40.28 -6.78 -1.16
CA ASN A 206 -40.98 -8.06 -0.98
C ASN A 206 -42.04 -8.02 0.13
N ILE A 207 -42.08 -6.96 0.93
CA ILE A 207 -43.00 -6.85 2.08
C ILE A 207 -44.02 -5.74 1.83
N LEU A 208 -43.63 -4.68 1.12
CA LEU A 208 -44.47 -3.51 0.89
C LEU A 208 -44.55 -3.18 -0.61
N PRO A 209 -45.72 -2.66 -1.10
CA PRO A 209 -45.81 -2.10 -2.44
C PRO A 209 -44.79 -0.99 -2.65
N GLU A 210 -44.33 -0.82 -3.91
CA GLU A 210 -43.22 0.09 -4.23
C GLU A 210 -43.46 1.54 -3.80
N GLU A 211 -44.68 2.04 -4.05
CA GLU A 211 -45.06 3.41 -3.68
C GLU A 211 -45.08 3.63 -2.17
N THR A 212 -45.65 2.67 -1.45
CA THR A 212 -45.70 2.65 0.02
C THR A 212 -44.30 2.55 0.64
N ALA A 213 -43.40 1.74 0.04
CA ALA A 213 -42.01 1.62 0.48
C ALA A 213 -41.21 2.90 0.25
N LYS A 214 -41.47 3.63 -0.84
CA LYS A 214 -40.89 4.96 -1.11
C LYS A 214 -41.33 5.99 -0.09
N GLU A 215 -42.65 6.08 0.18
CA GLU A 215 -43.19 6.98 1.15
C GLU A 215 -42.64 6.74 2.55
N LEU A 216 -42.58 5.48 2.98
CA LEU A 216 -42.02 5.10 4.26
C LEU A 216 -40.55 5.48 4.41
N LYS A 217 -39.76 5.36 3.33
CA LYS A 217 -38.33 5.77 3.34
C LYS A 217 -38.14 7.26 3.47
N ILE A 218 -39.04 8.06 2.87
CA ILE A 218 -38.93 9.52 2.84
C ILE A 218 -39.46 10.13 4.15
N ASN A 219 -40.64 9.67 4.56
CA ASN A 219 -41.43 10.32 5.62
C ASN A 219 -41.32 9.60 6.98
N GLY A 220 -40.77 8.35 6.99
CA GLY A 220 -40.73 7.50 8.20
C GLY A 220 -42.08 6.95 8.62
N SER A 221 -43.18 7.29 7.92
CA SER A 221 -44.54 6.85 8.12
C SER A 221 -45.29 6.81 6.80
N VAL A 222 -46.37 6.07 6.75
CA VAL A 222 -47.28 6.01 5.60
C VAL A 222 -48.67 6.40 6.06
N GLU A 223 -49.34 7.33 5.36
CA GLU A 223 -50.69 7.69 5.64
C GLU A 223 -51.67 6.68 5.06
N ALA A 224 -52.77 6.41 5.77
CA ALA A 224 -53.83 5.55 5.26
C ALA A 224 -54.57 6.24 4.10
N VAL A 225 -54.73 5.50 2.99
CA VAL A 225 -55.41 6.02 1.78
C VAL A 225 -56.69 5.26 1.53
N GLN A 226 -57.72 5.98 1.21
CA GLN A 226 -59.01 5.40 0.79
C GLN A 226 -59.01 5.21 -0.73
N PHE A 227 -59.41 3.98 -1.13
CA PHE A 227 -59.67 3.59 -2.50
C PHE A 227 -61.15 3.26 -2.67
N ASP A 228 -61.84 3.88 -3.58
CA ASP A 228 -63.29 3.78 -3.72
C ASP A 228 -63.73 2.53 -4.52
N GLU A 229 -62.90 2.09 -5.45
CA GLU A 229 -63.19 0.98 -6.35
C GLU A 229 -62.08 -0.08 -6.30
N VAL A 230 -62.23 -1.02 -5.37
CA VAL A 230 -61.27 -2.16 -5.19
C VAL A 230 -62.03 -3.45 -5.23
N THR A 231 -61.52 -4.45 -5.97
CA THR A 231 -62.04 -5.82 -5.95
C THR A 231 -61.14 -6.69 -5.10
N VAL A 232 -61.71 -7.25 -4.04
CA VAL A 232 -61.02 -8.11 -3.09
C VAL A 232 -61.41 -9.56 -3.36
N LEU A 233 -60.40 -10.41 -3.38
CA LEU A 233 -60.52 -11.86 -3.56
C LEU A 233 -59.99 -12.60 -2.32
N PHE A 234 -60.75 -13.56 -1.84
CA PHE A 234 -60.34 -14.56 -0.86
C PHE A 234 -60.38 -15.94 -1.47
N THR A 235 -59.37 -16.74 -1.20
CA THR A 235 -59.41 -18.20 -1.42
C THR A 235 -59.29 -18.93 -0.09
N ASP A 236 -59.86 -20.10 -0.01
CA ASP A 236 -59.74 -21.00 1.15
C ASP A 236 -59.72 -22.47 0.72
N PHE A 237 -58.90 -23.28 1.35
CA PHE A 237 -58.87 -24.72 1.04
C PHE A 237 -59.99 -25.49 1.75
N VAL A 238 -60.72 -26.29 0.98
CA VAL A 238 -61.90 -27.02 1.47
C VAL A 238 -61.45 -28.09 2.47
N SER A 239 -62.06 -28.07 3.67
CA SER A 239 -61.78 -29.00 4.76
C SER A 239 -60.32 -29.05 5.22
N PHE A 240 -59.56 -27.97 5.02
CA PHE A 240 -58.15 -27.89 5.39
C PHE A 240 -57.87 -28.31 6.85
N SER A 241 -58.65 -27.86 7.81
CA SER A 241 -58.46 -28.22 9.24
C SER A 241 -58.50 -29.72 9.50
N LYS A 242 -59.37 -30.47 8.79
CA LYS A 242 -59.41 -31.92 8.87
C LYS A 242 -58.20 -32.61 8.30
N TYR A 243 -57.67 -32.09 7.18
CA TYR A 243 -56.45 -32.60 6.56
C TYR A 243 -55.24 -32.30 7.44
N ALA A 244 -55.15 -31.10 8.02
CA ALA A 244 -54.03 -30.65 8.85
C ALA A 244 -53.81 -31.57 10.09
N GLU A 245 -54.85 -32.17 10.63
CA GLU A 245 -54.74 -33.11 11.77
C GLU A 245 -53.98 -34.40 11.40
N HIS A 246 -53.99 -34.82 10.13
CA HIS A 246 -53.45 -36.11 9.68
C HIS A 246 -52.17 -36.02 8.87
N ILE A 247 -51.75 -34.82 8.45
CA ILE A 247 -50.58 -34.59 7.61
C ILE A 247 -49.38 -34.15 8.48
N LYS A 248 -48.17 -34.64 8.16
CA LYS A 248 -46.94 -34.19 8.83
C LYS A 248 -46.71 -32.69 8.60
N PRO A 249 -46.33 -31.91 9.63
CA PRO A 249 -46.18 -30.44 9.51
C PRO A 249 -45.37 -29.98 8.31
N ASN A 250 -44.23 -30.61 8.04
CA ASN A 250 -43.38 -30.28 6.89
C ASN A 250 -44.05 -30.54 5.53
N GLN A 251 -44.90 -31.54 5.41
CA GLN A 251 -45.65 -31.85 4.19
C GLN A 251 -46.77 -30.82 3.99
N LEU A 252 -47.50 -30.49 5.09
CA LEU A 252 -48.54 -29.47 5.06
C LEU A 252 -48.00 -28.14 4.58
N VAL A 253 -46.89 -27.67 5.17
CA VAL A 253 -46.26 -26.38 4.77
C VAL A 253 -45.79 -26.42 3.32
N LYS A 254 -45.21 -27.53 2.85
CA LYS A 254 -44.82 -27.67 1.44
C LYS A 254 -46.02 -27.63 0.49
N SER A 255 -47.13 -28.25 0.85
CA SER A 255 -48.34 -28.23 0.03
C SER A 255 -48.94 -26.82 -0.04
N ILE A 256 -49.02 -26.08 1.08
CA ILE A 256 -49.46 -24.69 1.09
C ILE A 256 -48.55 -23.81 0.25
N ASP A 257 -47.22 -23.92 0.42
CA ASP A 257 -46.21 -23.14 -0.30
C ASP A 257 -46.31 -23.39 -1.82
N PHE A 258 -46.58 -24.62 -2.26
CA PHE A 258 -46.81 -24.97 -3.66
C PHE A 258 -47.96 -24.15 -4.28
N TYR A 259 -49.10 -24.08 -3.60
CA TYR A 259 -50.27 -23.33 -4.07
C TYR A 259 -50.01 -21.82 -4.01
N PHE A 260 -49.51 -21.32 -2.88
CA PHE A 260 -49.33 -19.90 -2.68
C PHE A 260 -48.28 -19.30 -3.60
N ARG A 261 -47.22 -20.02 -3.93
CA ARG A 261 -46.28 -19.59 -4.97
C ARG A 261 -46.94 -19.41 -6.33
N LYS A 262 -47.79 -20.36 -6.69
CA LYS A 262 -48.52 -20.25 -7.95
C LYS A 262 -49.53 -19.11 -7.94
N PHE A 263 -50.21 -18.90 -6.82
CA PHE A 263 -51.11 -17.77 -6.64
C PHE A 263 -50.36 -16.44 -6.71
N ASP A 264 -49.15 -16.34 -6.17
CA ASP A 264 -48.26 -15.16 -6.29
C ASP A 264 -47.89 -14.91 -7.77
N GLU A 265 -47.61 -15.95 -8.56
CA GLU A 265 -47.36 -15.81 -10.01
C GLU A 265 -48.62 -15.30 -10.75
N ILE A 266 -49.77 -15.83 -10.44
CA ILE A 266 -51.07 -15.47 -11.06
C ILE A 266 -51.42 -14.03 -10.68
N THR A 267 -51.34 -13.66 -9.40
CA THR A 267 -51.59 -12.29 -8.96
C THR A 267 -50.70 -11.28 -9.65
N THR A 268 -49.40 -11.56 -9.74
CA THR A 268 -48.43 -10.72 -10.47
C THR A 268 -48.80 -10.58 -11.95
N LYS A 269 -49.18 -11.68 -12.62
CA LYS A 269 -49.57 -11.71 -14.02
C LYS A 269 -50.75 -10.79 -14.35
N PHE A 270 -51.75 -10.71 -13.46
CA PHE A 270 -52.96 -9.95 -13.63
C PHE A 270 -52.93 -8.57 -12.90
N GLY A 271 -51.83 -8.19 -12.28
CA GLY A 271 -51.66 -6.91 -11.61
C GLY A 271 -52.49 -6.82 -10.30
N LEU A 272 -52.69 -7.91 -9.62
CA LEU A 272 -53.29 -7.94 -8.30
C LEU A 272 -52.19 -7.79 -7.21
N GLU A 273 -52.52 -7.08 -6.16
CA GLU A 273 -51.67 -6.95 -4.98
C GLU A 273 -52.03 -8.05 -3.97
N LYS A 274 -51.02 -8.84 -3.59
CA LYS A 274 -51.18 -9.78 -2.47
C LYS A 274 -51.20 -9.00 -1.18
N ILE A 275 -52.25 -9.15 -0.41
CA ILE A 275 -52.40 -8.48 0.88
C ILE A 275 -51.81 -9.29 2.00
N LYS A 276 -52.29 -10.51 2.22
CA LYS A 276 -51.84 -11.43 3.28
C LYS A 276 -52.37 -12.84 3.10
N THR A 277 -51.84 -13.73 3.90
CA THR A 277 -52.42 -15.05 4.12
C THR A 277 -52.98 -15.15 5.54
N ILE A 278 -54.11 -15.80 5.72
CA ILE A 278 -54.76 -15.99 7.03
C ILE A 278 -54.99 -17.49 7.17
N GLY A 279 -54.02 -18.16 7.82
CA GLY A 279 -54.03 -19.63 7.84
C GLY A 279 -53.87 -20.23 6.44
N ASP A 280 -54.84 -20.91 5.94
CA ASP A 280 -54.95 -21.50 4.61
C ASP A 280 -55.69 -20.61 3.60
N SER A 281 -56.13 -19.43 4.02
CA SER A 281 -56.76 -18.46 3.13
C SER A 281 -55.74 -17.52 2.53
N TYR A 282 -55.83 -17.27 1.21
CA TYR A 282 -55.03 -16.31 0.45
C TYR A 282 -55.89 -15.11 0.09
N MET A 283 -55.44 -13.91 0.45
CA MET A 283 -56.13 -12.67 0.22
C MET A 283 -55.34 -11.77 -0.73
N CYS A 284 -55.95 -11.33 -1.81
CA CYS A 284 -55.42 -10.33 -2.76
C CYS A 284 -56.50 -9.34 -3.21
N ALA A 285 -56.04 -8.26 -3.80
CA ALA A 285 -56.95 -7.20 -4.27
C ALA A 285 -56.42 -6.57 -5.54
N CYS A 286 -57.29 -5.95 -6.33
CA CYS A 286 -56.98 -5.17 -7.50
C CYS A 286 -57.68 -3.79 -7.44
N GLY A 287 -57.00 -2.74 -7.96
CA GLY A 287 -57.42 -1.35 -7.82
C GLY A 287 -56.65 -0.58 -6.76
N LEU A 288 -55.59 -1.21 -6.21
CA LEU A 288 -54.62 -0.59 -5.29
C LEU A 288 -53.23 -1.24 -5.50
N PRO A 289 -52.10 -0.61 -5.13
CA PRO A 289 -52.00 0.77 -4.64
C PRO A 289 -52.27 1.83 -5.71
N ALA A 290 -52.37 1.44 -6.96
CA ALA A 290 -52.77 2.31 -8.06
C ALA A 290 -54.18 1.92 -8.54
N PRO A 291 -55.07 2.88 -8.83
CA PRO A 291 -56.40 2.62 -9.39
C PRO A 291 -56.31 1.86 -10.73
N ASP A 292 -57.12 0.82 -10.87
CA ASP A 292 -57.25 0.04 -12.12
C ASP A 292 -58.73 -0.03 -12.55
N PRO A 293 -59.11 0.60 -13.65
CA PRO A 293 -60.51 0.55 -14.13
C PRO A 293 -60.98 -0.86 -14.49
N SER A 294 -60.12 -1.79 -14.70
CA SER A 294 -60.38 -3.20 -15.02
C SER A 294 -60.27 -4.15 -13.82
N HIS A 295 -60.15 -3.60 -12.58
CA HIS A 295 -59.87 -4.35 -11.36
C HIS A 295 -60.76 -5.60 -11.20
N ALA A 296 -62.08 -5.50 -11.39
CA ALA A 296 -63.02 -6.63 -11.24
C ALA A 296 -62.76 -7.73 -12.31
N LYS A 297 -62.50 -7.33 -13.57
CA LYS A 297 -62.19 -8.26 -14.65
C LYS A 297 -60.88 -9.00 -14.36
N HIS A 298 -59.82 -8.30 -13.94
CA HIS A 298 -58.51 -8.91 -13.66
C HIS A 298 -58.62 -9.88 -12.51
N VAL A 299 -59.37 -9.58 -11.46
CA VAL A 299 -59.62 -10.47 -10.33
C VAL A 299 -60.34 -11.75 -10.78
N ILE A 300 -61.40 -11.66 -11.62
CA ILE A 300 -62.08 -12.85 -12.10
C ILE A 300 -61.19 -13.72 -13.01
N LEU A 301 -60.36 -13.12 -13.87
CA LEU A 301 -59.43 -13.86 -14.70
C LEU A 301 -58.39 -14.60 -13.83
N ALA A 302 -57.84 -13.91 -12.81
CA ALA A 302 -56.95 -14.52 -11.84
C ALA A 302 -57.62 -15.69 -11.08
N ALA A 303 -58.85 -15.50 -10.60
CA ALA A 303 -59.63 -16.52 -9.92
C ALA A 303 -59.86 -17.76 -10.79
N LYS A 304 -60.19 -17.57 -12.07
CA LYS A 304 -60.36 -18.69 -13.04
C LYS A 304 -59.06 -19.45 -13.22
N GLU A 305 -57.93 -18.72 -13.38
CA GLU A 305 -56.59 -19.37 -13.53
C GLU A 305 -56.17 -20.12 -12.24
N MET A 306 -56.46 -19.57 -11.05
CA MET A 306 -56.23 -20.24 -9.78
C MET A 306 -57.03 -21.55 -9.66
N ILE A 307 -58.32 -21.53 -10.00
CA ILE A 307 -59.14 -22.75 -9.99
C ILE A 307 -58.64 -23.76 -11.02
N ALA A 308 -58.33 -23.32 -12.23
CA ALA A 308 -57.79 -24.21 -13.27
C ALA A 308 -56.52 -24.92 -12.80
N PHE A 309 -55.57 -24.17 -12.22
CA PHE A 309 -54.34 -24.72 -11.66
C PHE A 309 -54.63 -25.72 -10.52
N VAL A 310 -55.51 -25.36 -9.59
CA VAL A 310 -55.88 -26.25 -8.48
C VAL A 310 -56.51 -27.55 -9.00
N ASN A 311 -57.44 -27.47 -9.94
CA ASN A 311 -58.08 -28.65 -10.53
C ASN A 311 -57.09 -29.55 -11.26
N GLU A 312 -56.13 -28.99 -11.97
CA GLU A 312 -55.05 -29.74 -12.64
C GLU A 312 -54.13 -30.42 -11.61
N SER A 313 -53.81 -29.73 -10.51
CA SER A 313 -52.97 -30.28 -9.43
C SER A 313 -53.59 -31.46 -8.68
N LEU A 314 -54.94 -31.57 -8.59
CA LEU A 314 -55.61 -32.68 -7.92
C LEU A 314 -55.26 -34.04 -8.50
N TYR A 315 -54.83 -34.11 -9.77
CA TYR A 315 -54.44 -35.32 -10.46
C TYR A 315 -52.92 -35.53 -10.53
N ALA A 316 -52.14 -34.64 -9.95
CA ALA A 316 -50.68 -34.72 -9.95
C ALA A 316 -50.19 -35.79 -8.96
N ASN A 317 -49.21 -36.57 -9.37
CA ASN A 317 -48.58 -37.56 -8.51
C ASN A 317 -47.16 -37.10 -8.13
N ASP A 318 -47.08 -36.01 -7.43
CA ASP A 318 -45.84 -35.32 -7.05
C ASP A 318 -45.46 -35.49 -5.55
N GLY A 319 -46.22 -36.29 -4.82
CA GLY A 319 -45.99 -36.55 -3.40
C GLY A 319 -46.42 -35.41 -2.48
N LEU A 320 -47.16 -34.44 -2.97
CA LEU A 320 -47.79 -33.37 -2.21
C LEU A 320 -49.23 -33.75 -1.86
N ASN A 321 -49.78 -33.09 -0.87
CA ASN A 321 -51.22 -33.19 -0.55
C ASN A 321 -51.94 -32.09 -1.32
N HIS A 322 -52.90 -32.48 -2.12
CA HIS A 322 -53.70 -31.60 -2.95
C HIS A 322 -55.04 -31.28 -2.31
N PHE A 323 -55.48 -30.04 -2.45
CA PHE A 323 -56.69 -29.52 -1.84
C PHE A 323 -57.59 -28.90 -2.89
N GLU A 324 -58.86 -28.99 -2.75
CA GLU A 324 -59.82 -28.18 -3.48
C GLU A 324 -59.85 -26.77 -2.91
N VAL A 325 -60.10 -25.76 -3.76
CA VAL A 325 -60.22 -24.38 -3.34
C VAL A 325 -61.61 -23.82 -3.62
N ARG A 326 -62.07 -22.96 -2.77
CA ARG A 326 -63.26 -22.11 -3.00
C ARG A 326 -62.82 -20.64 -3.04
N ILE A 327 -63.50 -19.84 -3.85
CA ILE A 327 -63.13 -18.43 -4.07
C ILE A 327 -64.34 -17.55 -3.84
N GLY A 328 -64.14 -16.43 -3.11
CA GLY A 328 -65.10 -15.38 -2.91
C GLY A 328 -64.58 -14.02 -3.36
N VAL A 329 -65.40 -13.23 -4.06
CA VAL A 329 -65.00 -11.92 -4.57
C VAL A 329 -66.10 -10.89 -4.27
N HIS A 330 -65.64 -9.70 -3.83
CA HIS A 330 -66.49 -8.52 -3.66
C HIS A 330 -65.79 -7.27 -4.06
N THR A 331 -66.55 -6.29 -4.55
CA THR A 331 -66.07 -4.96 -5.00
C THR A 331 -66.70 -3.86 -4.16
N GLY A 332 -65.85 -2.91 -3.71
CA GLY A 332 -66.28 -1.76 -2.94
C GLY A 332 -65.11 -0.95 -2.39
N PRO A 333 -65.35 0.09 -1.59
CA PRO A 333 -64.31 0.93 -1.03
C PRO A 333 -63.54 0.23 0.07
N VAL A 334 -62.20 0.53 0.12
CA VAL A 334 -61.31 0.07 1.18
C VAL A 334 -60.40 1.19 1.65
N ILE A 335 -59.89 1.07 2.88
CA ILE A 335 -58.77 1.90 3.36
C ILE A 335 -57.56 1.02 3.36
N ALA A 336 -56.48 1.46 2.72
CA ALA A 336 -55.20 0.74 2.72
C ALA A 336 -54.15 1.54 3.51
N GLY A 337 -53.25 0.83 4.18
CA GLY A 337 -52.18 1.48 4.95
C GLY A 337 -51.23 0.46 5.60
N ILE A 338 -50.31 0.99 6.39
CA ILE A 338 -49.34 0.18 7.16
C ILE A 338 -49.69 0.28 8.64
N VAL A 339 -49.76 -0.86 9.30
CA VAL A 339 -49.95 -0.95 10.75
C VAL A 339 -48.79 -1.67 11.39
N GLY A 340 -48.38 -1.19 12.58
CA GLY A 340 -47.36 -1.76 13.40
C GLY A 340 -46.08 -0.93 13.42
N ILE A 341 -45.27 -1.11 14.49
CA ILE A 341 -43.98 -0.45 14.66
C ILE A 341 -42.79 -1.39 14.36
N LYS A 342 -42.93 -2.67 14.76
CA LYS A 342 -41.85 -3.65 14.65
C LYS A 342 -41.99 -4.62 13.47
N LYS A 343 -43.21 -4.89 13.06
CA LYS A 343 -43.56 -5.76 11.92
C LYS A 343 -44.53 -4.98 11.08
N TRP A 344 -44.03 -4.27 10.13
CA TRP A 344 -44.86 -3.54 9.18
C TRP A 344 -45.59 -4.52 8.29
N GLN A 345 -46.90 -4.32 8.16
CA GLN A 345 -47.75 -5.08 7.27
C GLN A 345 -48.62 -4.09 6.50
N TYR A 346 -48.55 -4.13 5.19
CA TYR A 346 -49.52 -3.50 4.34
C TYR A 346 -50.83 -4.30 4.42
N ASP A 347 -51.89 -3.62 4.74
CA ASP A 347 -53.20 -4.25 4.91
C ASP A 347 -54.33 -3.36 4.42
N ILE A 348 -55.49 -3.92 4.23
CA ILE A 348 -56.71 -3.22 3.84
C ILE A 348 -57.84 -3.45 4.81
N TRP A 349 -58.61 -2.43 5.05
CA TRP A 349 -59.75 -2.42 5.97
C TRP A 349 -60.98 -1.87 5.29
N GLY A 350 -62.13 -2.34 5.73
CA GLY A 350 -63.47 -1.91 5.29
C GLY A 350 -64.45 -3.06 5.20
N ASP A 351 -65.71 -2.69 5.03
CA ASP A 351 -66.80 -3.68 4.91
C ASP A 351 -66.63 -4.57 3.66
N THR A 352 -66.00 -4.04 2.63
CA THR A 352 -65.64 -4.73 1.40
C THR A 352 -64.83 -6.04 1.69
N VAL A 353 -63.85 -5.96 2.61
CA VAL A 353 -63.06 -7.11 3.01
C VAL A 353 -63.93 -8.20 3.69
N ASN A 354 -64.80 -7.76 4.57
CA ASN A 354 -65.69 -8.66 5.30
C ASN A 354 -66.71 -9.37 4.37
N ILE A 355 -67.22 -8.64 3.38
CA ILE A 355 -68.16 -9.21 2.41
C ILE A 355 -67.45 -10.19 1.48
N ALA A 356 -66.23 -9.85 1.02
CA ALA A 356 -65.43 -10.77 0.19
C ALA A 356 -65.14 -12.10 0.91
N SER A 357 -64.74 -12.05 2.20
CA SER A 357 -64.58 -13.22 3.03
C SER A 357 -65.87 -14.03 3.19
N ARG A 358 -67.03 -13.41 3.32
CA ARG A 358 -68.33 -14.10 3.35
C ARG A 358 -68.68 -14.70 2.01
N MET A 359 -68.38 -14.07 0.88
CA MET A 359 -68.52 -14.67 -0.45
C MET A 359 -67.71 -15.95 -0.57
N GLU A 360 -66.49 -15.94 -0.05
CA GLU A 360 -65.61 -17.13 0.00
C GLU A 360 -66.25 -18.24 0.87
N SER A 361 -66.58 -17.96 2.11
CA SER A 361 -67.09 -18.95 3.06
C SER A 361 -68.46 -19.58 2.63
N LYS A 362 -69.19 -18.90 1.77
CA LYS A 362 -70.42 -19.39 1.15
C LYS A 362 -70.22 -19.93 -0.27
N SER A 363 -68.99 -19.97 -0.74
CA SER A 363 -68.67 -20.58 -2.04
C SER A 363 -68.65 -22.13 -1.95
N GLU A 364 -68.57 -22.75 -3.09
CA GLU A 364 -68.44 -24.20 -3.25
C GLU A 364 -67.08 -24.58 -3.81
N PRO A 365 -66.59 -25.80 -3.56
CA PRO A 365 -65.30 -26.27 -4.14
C PRO A 365 -65.28 -26.08 -5.64
N GLY A 366 -64.14 -25.51 -6.15
CA GLY A 366 -63.96 -25.26 -7.58
C GLY A 366 -64.85 -24.14 -8.17
N ARG A 367 -65.52 -23.33 -7.35
CA ARG A 367 -66.42 -22.26 -7.81
C ARG A 367 -65.96 -20.89 -7.34
N ILE A 368 -66.25 -19.87 -8.16
CA ILE A 368 -66.02 -18.48 -7.85
C ILE A 368 -67.37 -17.84 -7.48
N ASN A 369 -67.57 -17.48 -6.22
CA ASN A 369 -68.75 -16.83 -5.72
C ASN A 369 -68.57 -15.33 -5.62
N ILE A 370 -69.41 -14.54 -6.24
CA ILE A 370 -69.30 -13.08 -6.31
C ILE A 370 -70.55 -12.41 -5.75
N SER A 371 -70.35 -11.21 -5.22
CA SER A 371 -71.49 -10.37 -4.77
C SER A 371 -72.23 -9.68 -5.94
N GLU A 372 -73.45 -9.16 -5.68
CA GLU A 372 -74.23 -8.39 -6.62
C GLU A 372 -73.49 -7.17 -7.15
N THR A 373 -72.65 -6.48 -6.33
CA THR A 373 -71.82 -5.34 -6.75
C THR A 373 -70.81 -5.76 -7.80
N THR A 374 -70.07 -6.86 -7.54
CA THR A 374 -69.11 -7.39 -8.50
C THR A 374 -69.81 -7.86 -9.77
N TYR A 375 -70.96 -8.55 -9.64
CA TYR A 375 -71.80 -9.02 -10.75
C TYR A 375 -72.18 -7.88 -11.69
N SER A 376 -72.63 -6.73 -11.14
CA SER A 376 -73.07 -5.58 -11.96
C SER A 376 -71.95 -5.01 -12.80
N ILE A 377 -70.70 -5.16 -12.40
CA ILE A 377 -69.51 -4.70 -13.14
C ILE A 377 -69.12 -5.66 -14.26
N ILE A 378 -69.23 -6.99 -14.02
CA ILE A 378 -68.65 -8.02 -14.91
C ILE A 378 -69.66 -8.76 -15.77
N ASN A 379 -70.97 -8.65 -15.53
CA ASN A 379 -72.01 -9.47 -16.16
C ASN A 379 -72.04 -9.39 -17.71
N HIS A 380 -71.53 -8.35 -18.27
CA HIS A 380 -71.43 -8.16 -19.73
C HIS A 380 -70.19 -8.86 -20.34
N GLN A 381 -69.25 -9.33 -19.49
CA GLN A 381 -67.99 -9.97 -19.93
C GLN A 381 -67.94 -11.44 -19.53
N PHE A 382 -68.63 -11.85 -18.47
CA PHE A 382 -68.62 -13.20 -17.93
C PHE A 382 -70.03 -13.72 -17.73
N GLN A 383 -70.25 -14.97 -18.04
CA GLN A 383 -71.52 -15.62 -17.75
C GLN A 383 -71.58 -15.90 -16.25
N CYS A 384 -72.73 -15.55 -15.63
CA CYS A 384 -72.94 -15.73 -14.20
C CYS A 384 -74.28 -16.35 -13.90
N GLU A 385 -74.38 -17.22 -12.90
CA GLU A 385 -75.58 -17.89 -12.44
C GLU A 385 -75.98 -17.36 -11.05
N PHE A 386 -77.25 -16.97 -10.88
CA PHE A 386 -77.77 -16.59 -9.57
C PHE A 386 -77.70 -17.78 -8.60
N ARG A 387 -77.05 -17.57 -7.44
CA ARG A 387 -76.88 -18.63 -6.46
C ARG A 387 -77.87 -18.55 -5.29
N GLY A 388 -78.34 -17.40 -4.97
CA GLY A 388 -79.14 -17.14 -3.80
C GLY A 388 -78.75 -15.88 -3.05
N GLU A 389 -79.22 -15.76 -1.84
CA GLU A 389 -78.97 -14.56 -1.01
C GLU A 389 -78.33 -14.95 0.32
N ILE A 390 -77.57 -14.06 0.88
CA ILE A 390 -76.97 -14.15 2.21
C ILE A 390 -77.33 -12.94 3.06
N GLU A 391 -77.78 -13.15 4.26
CA GLU A 391 -77.92 -12.06 5.22
C GLU A 391 -76.57 -11.54 5.70
N VAL A 392 -76.34 -10.24 5.53
CA VAL A 392 -75.17 -9.54 6.02
C VAL A 392 -75.60 -8.59 7.14
N LYS A 393 -75.00 -8.76 8.32
CA LYS A 393 -75.28 -7.96 9.49
C LYS A 393 -75.20 -6.47 9.15
N ASN A 394 -76.25 -5.68 9.45
CA ASN A 394 -76.40 -4.27 9.21
C ASN A 394 -76.55 -3.85 7.72
N ARG A 395 -76.68 -4.78 6.74
CA ARG A 395 -76.86 -4.48 5.32
C ARG A 395 -78.01 -5.22 4.65
N GLY A 396 -78.71 -6.07 5.38
CA GLY A 396 -79.79 -6.88 4.82
C GLY A 396 -79.29 -8.05 3.96
N SER A 397 -80.13 -8.45 3.00
CA SER A 397 -79.81 -9.56 2.09
C SER A 397 -78.99 -9.11 0.88
N LEU A 398 -77.85 -9.79 0.61
CA LEU A 398 -77.04 -9.58 -0.57
C LEU A 398 -77.12 -10.79 -1.50
N LYS A 399 -77.38 -10.53 -2.80
CA LYS A 399 -77.43 -11.56 -3.82
C LYS A 399 -76.03 -12.02 -4.16
N MET A 400 -75.94 -13.32 -4.38
CA MET A 400 -74.68 -14.01 -4.77
C MET A 400 -74.85 -14.67 -6.15
N TYR A 401 -73.71 -14.68 -6.90
CA TYR A 401 -73.68 -15.26 -8.23
C TYR A 401 -72.41 -16.14 -8.34
N PHE A 402 -72.54 -17.27 -9.05
CA PHE A 402 -71.36 -18.00 -9.50
C PHE A 402 -70.90 -17.53 -10.86
N VAL A 403 -69.62 -17.32 -11.04
CA VAL A 403 -69.00 -17.14 -12.37
C VAL A 403 -68.86 -18.52 -13.02
N VAL A 404 -69.33 -18.66 -14.26
CA VAL A 404 -69.33 -19.90 -15.05
C VAL A 404 -68.12 -19.95 -15.95
#